data_5defbfc28c390d893f3357bd14530663
#
_entry.id   5defbfc28c390d893f3357bd14530663
#
_cell.length_a   1.000
_cell.length_b   1.000
_cell.length_c   1.000
_cell.angle_alpha   90.00
_cell.angle_beta   90.00
_cell.angle_gamma   90.00
#
_symmetry.space_group_name_H-M   'P 1'
#
loop_
_entity.id
_entity.type
_entity.pdbx_description
1 polymer ?
#
loop_
_entity_poly.entity_id
_entity_poly.type
_entity_poly.pdbx_seq_one_letter_code
_entity_poly.pdbx_strand_id
1 'polypeptide(L)' 'MQWNYTIYRSDEDLDTIQRSMDEMGRDGWELVSVTHQSLVDENEQAFDQYTLFFKRPAESDLR' A
#
# COMPACT_ATOMS: atom_id res chain seq x y z
N MET A 1 -20.23 -6.72 9.49
CA MET A 1 -18.77 -6.95 9.48
C MET A 1 -18.02 -5.64 9.43
N GLN A 2 -16.95 -5.55 10.16
CA GLN A 2 -16.12 -4.34 10.17
C GLN A 2 -14.78 -4.62 9.52
N TRP A 3 -14.17 -3.57 9.04
CA TRP A 3 -12.89 -3.64 8.34
C TRP A 3 -11.91 -2.66 8.95
N ASN A 4 -10.66 -3.07 9.02
CA ASN A 4 -9.56 -2.15 9.30
C ASN A 4 -8.92 -1.75 7.99
N TYR A 5 -8.52 -0.50 7.88
CA TYR A 5 -7.91 0.03 6.67
C TYR A 5 -6.53 0.57 6.98
N THR A 6 -5.63 0.44 6.03
CA THR A 6 -4.30 1.02 6.16
C THR A 6 -3.85 1.55 4.81
N ILE A 7 -2.92 2.47 4.86
CA ILE A 7 -2.36 3.10 3.68
C ILE A 7 -0.85 2.89 3.69
N TYR A 8 -0.31 2.49 2.55
CA TYR A 8 1.12 2.31 2.36
C TYR A 8 1.56 3.14 1.17
N ARG A 9 2.52 4.03 1.39
CA ARG A 9 3.02 4.91 0.34
C ARG A 9 4.48 4.62 0.10
N SER A 10 4.88 4.55 -1.17
CA SER A 10 6.25 4.18 -1.49
C SER A 10 6.68 4.84 -2.80
N ASP A 11 7.93 5.25 -2.84
CA ASP A 11 8.57 5.72 -4.07
C ASP A 11 9.66 4.75 -4.53
N GLU A 12 9.62 3.54 -4.01
CA GLU A 12 10.60 2.53 -4.34
C GLU A 12 10.26 1.84 -5.66
N ASP A 13 11.14 0.94 -6.10
CA ASP A 13 10.90 0.25 -7.35
C ASP A 13 9.77 -0.78 -7.20
N LEU A 14 9.30 -1.26 -8.34
CA LEU A 14 8.14 -2.15 -8.34
C LEU A 14 8.43 -3.49 -7.70
N ASP A 15 9.66 -3.97 -7.79
CA ASP A 15 10.01 -5.25 -7.15
C ASP A 15 9.92 -5.12 -5.63
N THR A 16 10.36 -4.00 -5.08
CA THR A 16 10.28 -3.76 -3.65
C THR A 16 8.84 -3.62 -3.21
N ILE A 17 8.04 -2.89 -4.00
CA ILE A 17 6.62 -2.72 -3.70
C ILE A 17 5.90 -4.06 -3.74
N GLN A 18 6.25 -4.90 -4.73
CA GLN A 18 5.67 -6.23 -4.85
C GLN A 18 5.91 -7.06 -3.58
N ARG A 19 7.13 -7.02 -3.06
CA ARG A 19 7.44 -7.76 -1.84
C ARG A 19 6.66 -7.24 -0.64
N SER A 20 6.52 -5.91 -0.56
CA SER A 20 5.74 -5.32 0.52
C SER A 20 4.28 -5.75 0.45
N MET A 21 3.73 -5.79 -0.77
CA MET A 21 2.36 -6.26 -0.97
C MET A 21 2.20 -7.71 -0.53
N ASP A 22 3.18 -8.54 -0.89
CA ASP A 22 3.13 -9.95 -0.50
C ASP A 22 3.16 -10.12 1.00
N GLU A 23 3.98 -9.32 1.68
CA GLU A 23 4.07 -9.38 3.13
C GLU A 23 2.76 -8.94 3.79
N MET A 24 2.16 -7.89 3.26
CA MET A 24 0.88 -7.43 3.80
C MET A 24 -0.21 -8.47 3.56
N GLY A 25 -0.18 -9.12 2.40
CA GLY A 25 -1.13 -10.19 2.12
C GLY A 25 -1.01 -11.35 3.09
N ARG A 26 0.22 -11.69 3.49
CA ARG A 26 0.42 -12.74 4.48
C ARG A 26 -0.16 -12.38 5.84
N ASP A 27 -0.22 -11.07 6.13
CA ASP A 27 -0.82 -10.59 7.37
C ASP A 27 -2.34 -10.41 7.25
N GLY A 28 -2.91 -10.83 6.15
CA GLY A 28 -4.36 -10.79 5.96
C GLY A 28 -4.88 -9.52 5.31
N TRP A 29 -3.99 -8.65 4.86
CA TRP A 29 -4.40 -7.43 4.18
C TRP A 29 -4.74 -7.70 2.72
N GLU A 30 -5.81 -7.09 2.26
CA GLU A 30 -6.24 -7.18 0.87
C GLU A 30 -6.12 -5.80 0.23
N LEU A 31 -5.49 -5.75 -0.94
CA LEU A 31 -5.34 -4.49 -1.68
C LEU A 31 -6.69 -4.05 -2.22
N VAL A 32 -7.09 -2.84 -1.88
CA VAL A 32 -8.37 -2.28 -2.34
C VAL A 32 -8.15 -1.41 -3.57
N SER A 33 -7.11 -0.60 -3.54
CA SER A 33 -6.87 0.36 -4.61
C SER A 33 -5.43 0.80 -4.58
N VAL A 34 -4.95 1.28 -5.71
CA VAL A 34 -3.62 1.87 -5.80
C VAL A 34 -3.72 3.12 -6.67
N THR A 35 -3.01 4.16 -6.26
CA THR A 35 -2.87 5.35 -7.08
C THR A 35 -1.39 5.57 -7.37
N HIS A 36 -1.14 6.21 -8.50
CA HIS A 36 0.22 6.48 -8.97
C HIS A 36 0.35 7.95 -9.30
N GLN A 37 1.47 8.53 -8.92
CA GLN A 37 1.72 9.94 -9.17
C GLN A 37 3.17 10.12 -9.59
N SER A 38 3.37 10.88 -10.65
CA SER A 38 4.71 11.27 -11.07
C SER A 38 5.04 12.60 -10.44
N LEU A 39 6.17 12.66 -9.76
CA LEU A 39 6.58 13.85 -9.02
C LEU A 39 7.98 14.25 -9.44
N VAL A 40 8.36 15.48 -9.10
CA VAL A 40 9.70 16.00 -9.37
C VAL A 40 10.25 16.52 -8.05
N ASP A 41 11.47 16.08 -7.72
CA ASP A 41 12.10 16.55 -6.49
C ASP A 41 12.78 17.92 -6.72
N GLU A 42 13.43 18.42 -5.68
CA GLU A 42 14.03 19.75 -5.74
C GLU A 42 15.22 19.80 -6.70
N ASN A 43 15.75 18.66 -7.10
CA ASN A 43 16.83 18.59 -8.09
C ASN A 43 16.28 18.34 -9.49
N GLU A 44 14.97 18.47 -9.68
CA GLU A 44 14.28 18.26 -10.95
C GLU A 44 14.42 16.84 -11.44
N GLN A 45 14.58 15.89 -10.51
CA GLN A 45 14.62 14.47 -10.83
C GLN A 45 13.21 13.90 -10.73
N ALA A 46 12.76 13.24 -11.79
CA ALA A 46 11.44 12.64 -11.80
C ALA A 46 11.45 11.35 -11.01
N PHE A 47 10.39 11.12 -10.24
CA PHE A 47 10.22 9.86 -9.54
C PHE A 47 8.74 9.51 -9.46
N ASP A 48 8.46 8.23 -9.27
CA ASP A 48 7.11 7.73 -9.18
C ASP A 48 6.77 7.43 -7.74
N GLN A 49 5.57 7.80 -7.35
CA GLN A 49 5.09 7.51 -6.00
C GLN A 49 3.78 6.74 -6.10
N TYR A 50 3.69 5.66 -5.34
CA TYR A 50 2.50 4.81 -5.31
C TYR A 50 1.89 4.88 -3.92
N THR A 51 0.57 4.98 -3.88
CA THR A 51 -0.18 4.92 -2.63
C THR A 51 -1.12 3.73 -2.73
N LEU A 52 -0.97 2.80 -1.81
CA LEU A 52 -1.71 1.56 -1.81
C LEU A 52 -2.65 1.55 -0.61
N PHE A 53 -3.89 1.19 -0.86
CA PHE A 53 -4.92 1.15 0.16
C PHE A 53 -5.30 -0.30 0.42
N PHE A 54 -5.24 -0.71 1.68
CA PHE A 54 -5.50 -2.08 2.08
C PHE A 54 -6.60 -2.14 3.10
N LYS A 55 -7.24 -3.30 3.19
CA LYS A 55 -8.23 -3.57 4.22
C LYS A 55 -8.08 -4.99 4.70
N ARG A 56 -8.57 -5.25 5.91
CA ARG A 56 -8.71 -6.62 6.40
C ARG A 56 -9.81 -6.63 7.45
N PRO A 57 -10.42 -7.80 7.71
CA PRO A 57 -11.47 -7.88 8.71
C PRO A 57 -10.94 -7.48 10.08
N ALA A 58 -11.74 -6.76 10.82
CA ALA A 58 -11.37 -6.32 12.16
C ALA A 58 -11.37 -7.51 13.09
N GLU A 59 -10.30 -7.61 13.91
CA GLU A 59 -10.16 -8.72 14.85
C GLU A 59 -11.26 -8.75 15.90
N SER A 60 -11.76 -7.57 16.23
CA SER A 60 -12.79 -7.47 17.26
C SER A 60 -14.07 -8.19 16.87
N ASP A 61 -14.22 -8.57 15.62
CA ASP A 61 -15.39 -9.33 15.17
C ASP A 61 -15.32 -10.80 15.56
N LEU A 62 -14.18 -11.22 16.04
CA LEU A 62 -13.95 -12.62 16.37
C LEU A 62 -14.33 -12.89 17.81
N ARG A 63 -15.60 -13.07 18.05
CA ARG A 63 -16.08 -13.37 19.40
C ARG A 63 -16.89 -14.60 19.43
#